data_8db300a3afd9801579422b7a0372cc15
#
_entry.id   8db300a3afd9801579422b7a0372cc15
#
_cell.length_a   1.000
_cell.length_b   1.000
_cell.length_c   1.000
_cell.angle_alpha   90.00
_cell.angle_beta   90.00
_cell.angle_gamma   90.00
#
_symmetry.space_group_name_H-M   'P 1'
#
loop_
_entity.id
_entity.type
_entity.pdbx_description
1 polymer ?
#
loop_
_entity_poly.entity_id
_entity_poly.type
_entity_poly.pdbx_seq_one_letter_code
_entity_poly.pdbx_strand_id
1 'polypeptide(L)'
;MNNAVSQGYTALFSQHYNDYAALFDRVKLNLNPAIKGRNLPTPQRLKNYRAGQPDYDLEELYFQFGRYLLISSSRPGNMPANLQGIWHNNVDGPWRVDYHNNIINVFMHFI
;
A
#
# COMPACT_ATOMS: atom_id res chain seq x y z
N MET A 1 -13.74 -13.72 16.96
CA MET A 1 -14.52 -12.48 17.01
C MET A 1 -14.61 -11.89 18.42
N ASN A 2 -14.85 -12.67 19.46
CA ASN A 2 -15.05 -12.14 20.82
C ASN A 2 -13.86 -11.35 21.41
N ASN A 3 -12.61 -11.71 21.08
CA ASN A 3 -11.43 -11.02 21.62
C ASN A 3 -11.28 -9.58 21.12
N ALA A 4 -11.68 -9.28 19.90
CA ALA A 4 -11.58 -7.94 19.35
C ALA A 4 -12.58 -6.96 20.01
N VAL A 5 -13.79 -7.46 20.28
CA VAL A 5 -14.84 -6.67 20.96
C VAL A 5 -14.45 -6.35 22.40
N SER A 6 -13.82 -7.31 23.09
CA SER A 6 -13.38 -7.12 24.49
C SER A 6 -12.21 -6.16 24.67
N GLN A 7 -11.35 -6.01 23.66
CA GLN A 7 -10.17 -5.13 23.73
C GLN A 7 -10.50 -3.65 23.52
N GLY A 8 -11.56 -3.34 22.82
CA GLY A 8 -11.94 -1.96 22.47
C GLY A 8 -11.07 -1.35 21.35
N TYR A 9 -11.58 -0.29 20.73
CA TYR A 9 -10.99 0.35 19.56
C TYR A 9 -9.55 0.85 19.81
N THR A 10 -9.30 1.52 20.92
CA THR A 10 -7.98 2.13 21.21
C THR A 10 -6.87 1.09 21.29
N ALA A 11 -7.13 -0.04 21.94
CA ALA A 11 -6.14 -1.12 22.04
C ALA A 11 -5.89 -1.77 20.68
N LEU A 12 -6.93 -2.03 19.92
CA LEU A 12 -6.83 -2.60 18.56
C LEU A 12 -6.08 -1.65 17.62
N PHE A 13 -6.37 -0.36 17.68
CA PHE A 13 -5.68 0.64 16.87
C PHE A 13 -4.19 0.72 17.21
N SER A 14 -3.84 0.72 18.49
CA SER A 14 -2.45 0.75 18.93
C SER A 14 -1.68 -0.50 18.50
N GLN A 15 -2.28 -1.67 18.58
CA GLN A 15 -1.68 -2.92 18.11
C GLN A 15 -1.46 -2.89 16.60
N HIS A 16 -2.47 -2.48 15.85
CA HIS A 16 -2.37 -2.33 14.40
C HIS A 16 -1.29 -1.33 13.99
N TYR A 17 -1.26 -0.17 14.62
CA TYR A 17 -0.26 0.85 14.34
C TYR A 17 1.17 0.35 14.58
N ASN A 18 1.43 -0.27 15.73
CA ASN A 18 2.76 -0.77 16.08
C ASN A 18 3.22 -1.89 15.12
N ASP A 19 2.34 -2.81 14.80
CA ASP A 19 2.61 -3.89 13.85
C ASP A 19 2.92 -3.34 12.45
N TYR A 20 2.11 -2.40 11.98
CA TYR A 20 2.28 -1.80 10.66
C TYR A 20 3.54 -0.92 10.58
N ALA A 21 3.75 -0.04 11.56
CA ALA A 21 4.86 0.89 11.61
C ALA A 21 6.21 0.15 11.63
N ALA A 22 6.30 -0.99 12.30
CA ALA A 22 7.51 -1.81 12.34
C ALA A 22 8.00 -2.25 10.95
N LEU A 23 7.10 -2.36 9.97
CA LEU A 23 7.42 -2.67 8.58
C LEU A 23 7.52 -1.41 7.73
N PHE A 24 6.57 -0.50 7.90
CA PHE A 24 6.47 0.70 7.07
C PHE A 24 7.66 1.64 7.25
N ASP A 25 8.14 1.80 8.47
CA ASP A 25 9.24 2.72 8.81
C ASP A 25 10.62 2.24 8.36
N ARG A 26 10.74 1.02 7.86
CA ARG A 26 12.02 0.49 7.33
C ARG A 26 12.49 1.20 6.06
N VAL A 27 11.56 1.76 5.28
CA VAL A 27 11.88 2.45 4.03
C VAL A 27 11.26 3.84 4.05
N LYS A 28 12.08 4.84 3.82
CA LYS A 28 11.67 6.24 3.69
C LYS A 28 12.09 6.74 2.32
N LEU A 29 11.13 7.24 1.55
CA LEU A 29 11.37 7.94 0.30
C LEU A 29 11.08 9.42 0.53
N ASN A 30 12.03 10.28 0.18
CA ASN A 30 11.85 11.73 0.19
C ASN A 30 12.44 12.29 -1.10
N LEU A 31 11.59 12.76 -1.99
CA LEU A 31 11.96 13.37 -3.26
C LEU A 31 12.08 14.90 -3.16
N ASN A 32 12.15 15.42 -1.93
CA ASN A 32 12.20 16.85 -1.63
C ASN A 32 11.06 17.64 -2.29
N PRO A 33 9.81 17.33 -1.95
CA PRO A 33 8.67 17.93 -2.60
C PRO A 33 8.61 19.43 -2.30
N ALA A 34 8.86 20.24 -3.30
CA ALA A 34 8.31 21.59 -3.27
C ALA A 34 6.78 21.43 -3.19
N ILE A 35 6.19 21.91 -2.12
CA ILE A 35 4.78 21.67 -1.68
C ILE A 35 3.76 22.30 -2.67
N LYS A 36 3.91 22.02 -3.95
CA LYS A 36 2.99 22.47 -4.99
C LYS A 36 1.95 21.37 -5.20
N GLY A 37 0.72 21.64 -4.79
CA GLY A 37 -0.42 20.79 -5.16
C GLY A 37 -1.05 19.95 -4.04
N ARG A 38 -0.51 19.93 -2.82
CA ARG A 38 -1.09 19.17 -1.68
C ARG A 38 -2.56 19.48 -1.41
N ASN A 39 -3.01 20.68 -1.73
CA ASN A 39 -4.39 21.09 -1.54
C ASN A 39 -5.34 20.69 -2.67
N LEU A 40 -4.83 20.06 -3.73
CA LEU A 40 -5.65 19.61 -4.85
C LEU A 40 -6.06 18.14 -4.64
N PRO A 41 -7.30 17.78 -5.03
CA PRO A 41 -7.72 16.39 -5.06
C PRO A 41 -6.83 15.55 -5.99
N THR A 42 -6.59 14.29 -5.63
CA THR A 42 -5.75 13.36 -6.40
C THR A 42 -6.11 13.28 -7.89
N PRO A 43 -7.39 13.25 -8.33
CA PRO A 43 -7.71 13.25 -9.76
C PRO A 43 -7.19 14.48 -10.50
N GLN A 44 -7.23 15.66 -9.87
CA GLN A 44 -6.70 16.88 -10.47
C GLN A 44 -5.17 16.86 -10.52
N ARG A 45 -4.51 16.37 -9.48
CA ARG A 45 -3.05 16.18 -9.46
C ARG A 45 -2.60 15.26 -10.58
N LEU A 46 -3.26 14.11 -10.75
CA LEU A 46 -2.99 13.16 -11.83
C LEU A 46 -3.20 13.78 -13.21
N LYS A 47 -4.23 14.60 -13.39
CA LYS A 47 -4.44 15.32 -14.67
C LYS A 47 -3.29 16.27 -14.96
N ASN A 48 -2.86 17.04 -13.98
CA ASN A 48 -1.75 17.98 -14.11
C ASN A 48 -0.43 17.23 -14.39
N TYR A 49 -0.19 16.13 -13.70
CA TYR A 49 0.99 15.28 -13.89
C TYR A 49 1.07 14.72 -15.32
N ARG A 50 -0.05 14.22 -15.87
CA ARG A 50 -0.15 13.77 -17.26
C ARG A 50 0.07 14.89 -18.27
N ALA A 51 -0.19 16.14 -17.89
CA ALA A 51 0.09 17.32 -18.70
C ALA A 51 1.55 17.80 -18.57
N GLY A 52 2.43 17.02 -17.92
CA GLY A 52 3.86 17.33 -17.80
C GLY A 52 4.23 18.21 -16.62
N GLN A 53 3.33 18.43 -15.66
CA GLN A 53 3.65 19.16 -14.43
C GLN A 53 4.21 18.18 -13.39
N PRO A 54 5.49 18.30 -12.96
CA PRO A 54 6.04 17.40 -11.96
C PRO A 54 5.35 17.59 -10.60
N ASP A 55 5.07 16.49 -9.93
CA ASP A 55 4.44 16.44 -8.60
C ASP A 55 5.12 15.34 -7.78
N TYR A 56 6.27 15.65 -7.20
CA TYR A 56 7.07 14.69 -6.42
C TYR A 56 6.35 14.17 -5.18
N ASP A 57 5.49 14.98 -4.55
CA ASP A 57 4.65 14.55 -3.43
C ASP A 57 3.61 13.50 -3.88
N LEU A 58 3.09 13.60 -5.10
CA LEU A 58 2.23 12.57 -5.67
C LEU A 58 2.99 11.28 -5.97
N GLU A 59 4.23 11.38 -6.43
CA GLU A 59 5.10 10.23 -6.67
C GLU A 59 5.45 9.51 -5.36
N GLU A 60 5.80 10.26 -4.30
CA GLU A 60 5.99 9.70 -2.97
C GLU A 60 4.73 9.02 -2.43
N LEU A 61 3.58 9.68 -2.56
CA LEU A 61 2.29 9.14 -2.13
C LEU A 61 1.98 7.84 -2.88
N TYR A 62 2.22 7.80 -4.18
CA TYR A 62 1.99 6.61 -5.00
C TYR A 62 2.89 5.44 -4.57
N PHE A 63 4.18 5.71 -4.33
CA PHE A 63 5.11 4.72 -3.81
C PHE A 63 4.68 4.18 -2.45
N GLN A 64 4.34 5.07 -1.50
CA GLN A 64 3.91 4.68 -0.16
C GLN A 64 2.57 3.92 -0.17
N PHE A 65 1.67 4.28 -1.09
CA PHE A 65 0.40 3.56 -1.26
C PHE A 65 0.63 2.14 -1.78
N GLY A 66 1.54 1.95 -2.74
CA GLY A 66 1.92 0.61 -3.19
C GLY A 66 2.50 -0.24 -2.06
N ARG A 67 3.37 0.34 -1.24
CA ARG A 67 3.89 -0.34 -0.04
C ARG A 67 2.80 -0.68 0.96
N TYR A 68 1.86 0.22 1.20
CA TYR A 68 0.71 -0.04 2.06
C TYR A 68 -0.08 -1.25 1.59
N LEU A 69 -0.41 -1.33 0.31
CA LEU A 69 -1.15 -2.46 -0.25
C LEU A 69 -0.38 -3.77 -0.08
N LEU A 70 0.93 -3.75 -0.31
CA LEU A 70 1.77 -4.93 -0.17
C LEU A 70 1.88 -5.40 1.29
N ILE A 71 2.23 -4.51 2.21
CA ILE A 71 2.33 -4.82 3.65
C ILE A 71 0.99 -5.35 4.18
N SER A 72 -0.13 -4.79 3.73
CA SER A 72 -1.46 -5.18 4.19
C SER A 72 -1.93 -6.52 3.63
N SER A 73 -1.41 -6.95 2.47
CA SER A 73 -1.82 -8.18 1.79
C SER A 73 -0.83 -9.34 1.95
N SER A 74 0.42 -9.06 2.32
CA SER A 74 1.49 -10.05 2.28
C SER A 74 2.28 -10.02 3.59
N ARG A 75 1.98 -10.95 4.49
CA ARG A 75 2.61 -11.05 5.81
C ARG A 75 3.39 -12.36 5.93
N PRO A 76 4.47 -12.40 6.74
CA PRO A 76 5.19 -13.64 7.02
C PRO A 76 4.23 -14.75 7.49
N GLY A 77 4.38 -15.93 6.93
CA GLY A 77 3.53 -17.09 7.25
C GLY A 77 2.21 -17.18 6.46
N ASN A 78 1.89 -16.18 5.65
CA ASN A 78 0.74 -16.22 4.74
C ASN A 78 1.19 -16.31 3.28
N MET A 79 0.26 -16.66 2.39
CA MET A 79 0.50 -16.57 0.96
C MET A 79 0.70 -15.10 0.57
N PRO A 80 1.68 -14.78 -0.29
CA PRO A 80 1.83 -13.43 -0.82
C PRO A 80 0.63 -13.04 -1.68
N ALA A 81 0.48 -11.74 -1.95
CA ALA A 81 -0.51 -11.28 -2.92
C ALA A 81 -0.26 -11.93 -4.27
N ASN A 82 -1.32 -12.40 -4.93
CA ASN A 82 -1.26 -12.92 -6.28
C ASN A 82 -1.05 -11.79 -7.32
N LEU A 83 -1.03 -12.15 -8.62
CA LEU A 83 -0.73 -11.22 -9.70
C LEU A 83 -1.67 -9.99 -9.73
N GLN A 84 -2.97 -10.18 -9.48
CA GLN A 84 -3.95 -9.09 -9.44
C GLN A 84 -4.07 -8.42 -8.05
N GLY A 85 -3.39 -8.91 -7.03
CA GLY A 85 -3.60 -8.52 -5.64
C GLY A 85 -4.88 -9.11 -5.05
N ILE A 86 -5.15 -8.77 -3.78
CA ILE A 86 -6.34 -9.27 -3.05
C ILE A 86 -7.50 -8.27 -3.03
N TRP A 87 -7.31 -7.09 -3.61
CA TRP A 87 -8.22 -5.96 -3.56
C TRP A 87 -9.19 -5.92 -4.74
N HIS A 88 -9.97 -6.99 -4.91
CA HIS A 88 -11.01 -7.08 -5.93
C HIS A 88 -12.31 -7.63 -5.33
N ASN A 89 -13.42 -7.34 -5.98
CA ASN A 89 -14.75 -7.69 -5.51
C ASN A 89 -15.43 -8.81 -6.32
N ASN A 90 -14.69 -9.45 -7.23
CA ASN A 90 -15.21 -10.53 -8.06
C ASN A 90 -14.68 -11.88 -7.58
N VAL A 91 -15.49 -12.94 -7.69
CA VAL A 91 -15.06 -14.32 -7.41
C VAL A 91 -14.03 -14.78 -8.45
N ASP A 92 -14.28 -14.43 -9.71
CA ASP A 92 -13.34 -14.64 -10.81
C ASP A 92 -12.49 -13.38 -11.01
N GLY A 93 -11.38 -13.30 -10.31
CA GLY A 93 -10.44 -12.19 -10.48
C GLY A 93 -9.77 -12.19 -11.85
N PRO A 94 -9.24 -11.04 -12.30
CA PRO A 94 -8.40 -10.99 -13.49
C PRO A 94 -7.30 -12.06 -13.42
N TRP A 95 -6.90 -12.58 -14.56
CA TRP A 95 -5.87 -13.65 -14.67
C TRP A 95 -6.17 -14.92 -13.86
N ARG A 96 -7.43 -15.21 -13.53
CA ARG A 96 -7.88 -16.44 -12.86
C ARG A 96 -7.15 -16.73 -11.54
N VAL A 97 -6.87 -15.69 -10.76
CA VAL A 97 -6.19 -15.81 -9.46
C VAL A 97 -4.79 -16.46 -9.57
N ASP A 98 -4.09 -16.20 -10.67
CA ASP A 98 -2.81 -16.80 -10.95
C ASP A 98 -1.72 -16.36 -9.95
N TYR A 99 -0.99 -17.33 -9.43
CA TYR A 99 0.15 -17.16 -8.52
C TYR A 99 1.51 -17.29 -9.22
N HIS A 100 1.58 -17.13 -10.53
CA HIS A 100 2.88 -17.02 -11.17
C HIS A 100 3.62 -15.79 -10.63
N ASN A 101 4.50 -16.05 -9.69
CA ASN A 101 5.29 -15.02 -9.03
C ASN A 101 6.32 -14.49 -10.01
N ASN A 102 6.09 -13.33 -10.55
CA ASN A 102 7.18 -12.55 -11.12
C ASN A 102 8.23 -12.30 -10.04
N ILE A 103 9.49 -12.32 -10.41
CA ILE A 103 10.63 -12.00 -9.54
C ILE A 103 10.37 -10.74 -8.70
N ILE A 104 9.65 -9.76 -9.25
CA ILE A 104 9.21 -8.53 -8.58
C ILE A 104 8.39 -8.83 -7.32
N ASN A 105 7.43 -9.77 -7.36
CA ASN A 105 6.62 -10.11 -6.18
C ASN A 105 7.45 -10.81 -5.10
N VAL A 106 8.47 -11.56 -5.48
CA VAL A 106 9.39 -12.22 -4.54
C VAL A 106 10.30 -11.19 -3.87
N PHE A 107 10.89 -10.25 -4.60
CA PHE A 107 11.74 -9.21 -4.03
C PHE A 107 10.97 -8.29 -3.07
N MET A 108 9.73 -7.97 -3.37
CA MET A 108 8.88 -7.12 -2.51
C MET A 108 8.47 -7.82 -1.21
N HIS A 109 8.64 -9.14 -1.10
CA HIS A 109 8.33 -9.91 0.11
C HIS A 109 9.46 -9.88 1.14
N PHE A 110 10.67 -9.49 0.73
CA PHE A 110 11.86 -9.44 1.58
C PHE A 110 12.27 -8.01 2.01
N ILE A 111 11.53 -6.99 1.61
CA ILE A 111 11.71 -5.60 2.05
C ILE A 111 10.72 -5.27 3.17
#